data_7dbd1425dff2be828b08cc84104db27a
#
_entry.id   7dbd1425dff2be828b08cc84104db27a
#
_cell.length_a   1.000
_cell.length_b   1.000
_cell.length_c   1.000
_cell.angle_alpha   90.00
_cell.angle_beta   90.00
_cell.angle_gamma   90.00
#
_symmetry.space_group_name_H-M   'P 1'
#
loop_
_entity.id
_entity.type
_entity.pdbx_description
1 polymer ?
#
loop_
_entity_poly.entity_id
_entity_poly.type
_entity_poly.pdbx_seq_one_letter_code
_entity_poly.pdbx_strand_id
1 'polypeptide(L)'
;MADVVITNGTVVTMNDDRELIEDGAIVVDGDEIVDVGPTDRIDEEYTATDRIDASDHAVLPGFISTHVHVSGILLRGLGNYRNLYDWLLNVKRPGTSAMDAEDHAIAAALYSAEALSTGLTTFVENATGSGGGYDASLLEGKFDVYDAAGVRNIYAYAFADKAPSQEFVESASDIAMREPEVNHVLPDETVADTQEALDTVESLIEQYHGTADGRQSVWPAPYLATIVTPEGLAGAYELAEKYDVMTTTHTAEDAYNEQSRRLSSVEYLRNAGYLGDRALLGHCVQVSDADIRTLAATDTKVAHNTLANCALGAGIAPVPTMVNYDVTVAMGTDNVPNSDSVNMFKDMEFAAHLHKGHNRDAGAITAEKVLEMATIDAARAIGREDSLGSLEAGKLADIVLVDLDRISLTPRTYLPAALVYQTTGCEVDTVLCNGEIVYEDGRVPGLDGLYDDLQSTAAEASANVIDRAGLGSQRDRTWTSINE
;
A
#
# COMPACT_ATOMS: atom_id res chain seq x y z
N MET A 1 -22.85 2.33 -27.49
CA MET A 1 -22.77 0.90 -27.11
C MET A 1 -21.54 0.87 -26.24
N ALA A 2 -21.68 0.53 -25.00
CA ALA A 2 -20.59 0.45 -24.05
C ALA A 2 -19.88 -0.92 -24.13
N ASP A 3 -18.71 -1.04 -23.54
CA ASP A 3 -17.99 -2.31 -23.47
C ASP A 3 -18.62 -3.21 -22.40
N VAL A 4 -18.77 -2.71 -21.18
CA VAL A 4 -19.32 -3.47 -20.05
C VAL A 4 -20.45 -2.68 -19.37
N VAL A 5 -21.51 -3.40 -18.96
CA VAL A 5 -22.52 -2.87 -18.02
C VAL A 5 -22.66 -3.83 -16.84
N ILE A 6 -22.44 -3.31 -15.64
CA ILE A 6 -22.67 -4.01 -14.37
C ILE A 6 -24.06 -3.60 -13.89
N THR A 7 -24.94 -4.55 -13.55
CA THR A 7 -26.35 -4.29 -13.20
C THR A 7 -26.79 -5.00 -11.93
N ASN A 8 -27.89 -4.56 -11.34
CA ASN A 8 -28.59 -5.19 -10.21
C ASN A 8 -27.81 -5.19 -8.88
N GLY A 9 -26.68 -4.47 -8.78
CA GLY A 9 -25.86 -4.43 -7.59
C GLY A 9 -26.28 -3.36 -6.60
N THR A 10 -25.77 -3.43 -5.38
CA THR A 10 -25.78 -2.28 -4.46
C THR A 10 -24.50 -1.47 -4.69
N VAL A 11 -24.61 -0.35 -5.41
CA VAL A 11 -23.47 0.50 -5.73
C VAL A 11 -23.13 1.41 -4.56
N VAL A 12 -21.91 1.29 -4.03
CA VAL A 12 -21.34 2.14 -3.01
C VAL A 12 -20.47 3.18 -3.69
N THR A 13 -21.03 4.31 -4.03
CA THR A 13 -20.42 5.27 -4.95
C THR A 13 -19.13 5.90 -4.44
N MET A 14 -19.02 6.12 -3.13
CA MET A 14 -17.97 6.92 -2.49
C MET A 14 -17.81 8.33 -3.06
N ASN A 15 -18.83 8.83 -3.80
CA ASN A 15 -18.94 10.23 -4.25
C ASN A 15 -19.10 11.19 -3.06
N ASP A 16 -19.17 12.50 -3.29
CA ASP A 16 -19.27 13.49 -2.23
C ASP A 16 -20.49 13.30 -1.31
N ASP A 17 -21.60 12.80 -1.86
CA ASP A 17 -22.83 12.53 -1.11
C ASP A 17 -22.82 11.15 -0.41
N ARG A 18 -21.80 10.31 -0.65
CA ARG A 18 -21.70 8.91 -0.15
C ARG A 18 -22.94 8.08 -0.47
N GLU A 19 -23.43 8.25 -1.68
CA GLU A 19 -24.68 7.63 -2.13
C GLU A 19 -24.56 6.11 -2.20
N LEU A 20 -25.59 5.41 -1.71
CA LEU A 20 -25.80 3.98 -1.90
C LEU A 20 -26.97 3.80 -2.87
N ILE A 21 -26.70 3.23 -4.04
CA ILE A 21 -27.73 2.97 -5.05
C ILE A 21 -28.12 1.50 -4.98
N GLU A 22 -29.26 1.22 -4.35
CA GLU A 22 -29.85 -0.11 -4.38
C GLU A 22 -30.34 -0.41 -5.80
N ASP A 23 -30.18 -1.66 -6.26
CA ASP A 23 -30.48 -2.04 -7.66
C ASP A 23 -29.82 -1.06 -8.66
N GLY A 24 -28.55 -0.79 -8.41
CA GLY A 24 -27.74 0.12 -9.17
C GLY A 24 -26.99 -0.55 -10.33
N ALA A 25 -26.55 0.26 -11.26
CA ALA A 25 -25.77 -0.15 -12.42
C ALA A 25 -24.64 0.84 -12.72
N ILE A 26 -23.60 0.32 -13.37
CA ILE A 26 -22.43 1.08 -13.84
C ILE A 26 -22.21 0.76 -15.30
N VAL A 27 -21.96 1.79 -16.11
CA VAL A 27 -21.63 1.68 -17.52
C VAL A 27 -20.15 2.00 -17.71
N VAL A 28 -19.41 1.08 -18.34
CA VAL A 28 -17.97 1.22 -18.63
C VAL A 28 -17.76 1.21 -20.14
N ASP A 29 -16.98 2.15 -20.67
CA ASP A 29 -16.56 2.22 -22.06
C ASP A 29 -15.06 2.56 -22.13
N GLY A 30 -14.24 1.65 -22.66
CA GLY A 30 -12.79 1.72 -22.53
C GLY A 30 -12.37 1.59 -21.06
N ASP A 31 -11.59 2.54 -20.60
CA ASP A 31 -11.05 2.59 -19.24
C ASP A 31 -11.88 3.46 -18.26
N GLU A 32 -12.97 4.08 -18.75
CA GLU A 32 -13.75 5.05 -17.99
C GLU A 32 -15.15 4.55 -17.60
N ILE A 33 -15.62 5.00 -16.44
CA ILE A 33 -17.03 4.94 -16.04
C ILE A 33 -17.78 6.02 -16.81
N VAL A 34 -18.76 5.63 -17.62
CA VAL A 34 -19.55 6.57 -18.45
C VAL A 34 -20.79 7.06 -17.73
N ASP A 35 -21.40 6.17 -16.93
CA ASP A 35 -22.64 6.49 -16.20
C ASP A 35 -22.80 5.57 -14.98
N VAL A 36 -23.47 6.08 -13.95
CA VAL A 36 -23.83 5.36 -12.73
C VAL A 36 -25.26 5.72 -12.35
N GLY A 37 -26.09 4.75 -12.01
CA GLY A 37 -27.46 5.03 -11.60
C GLY A 37 -28.32 3.77 -11.43
N PRO A 38 -29.65 3.93 -11.26
CA PRO A 38 -30.55 2.78 -11.15
C PRO A 38 -30.52 1.89 -12.40
N THR A 39 -30.57 0.57 -12.22
CA THR A 39 -30.52 -0.43 -13.29
C THR A 39 -31.57 -0.20 -14.36
N ASP A 40 -32.85 0.06 -13.99
CA ASP A 40 -33.92 0.31 -14.95
C ASP A 40 -33.60 1.46 -15.92
N ARG A 41 -33.00 2.56 -15.41
CA ARG A 41 -32.59 3.70 -16.24
C ARG A 41 -31.47 3.33 -17.21
N ILE A 42 -30.45 2.68 -16.69
CA ILE A 42 -29.27 2.27 -17.47
C ILE A 42 -29.70 1.29 -18.58
N ASP A 43 -30.59 0.35 -18.30
CA ASP A 43 -31.08 -0.62 -19.28
C ASP A 43 -31.89 0.01 -20.41
N GLU A 44 -32.57 1.13 -20.13
CA GLU A 44 -33.29 1.87 -21.16
C GLU A 44 -32.36 2.69 -22.07
N GLU A 45 -31.24 3.19 -21.53
CA GLU A 45 -30.35 4.15 -22.20
C GLU A 45 -29.16 3.49 -22.88
N TYR A 46 -28.67 2.34 -22.37
CA TYR A 46 -27.42 1.72 -22.80
C TYR A 46 -27.56 0.28 -23.28
N THR A 47 -26.77 -0.04 -24.30
CA THR A 47 -26.48 -1.42 -24.72
C THR A 47 -25.00 -1.67 -24.58
N ALA A 48 -24.58 -2.86 -24.17
CA ALA A 48 -23.17 -3.22 -23.96
C ALA A 48 -22.80 -4.50 -24.72
N THR A 49 -21.50 -4.69 -24.95
CA THR A 49 -20.92 -5.93 -25.46
C THR A 49 -21.02 -7.03 -24.42
N ASP A 50 -20.64 -6.72 -23.19
CA ASP A 50 -20.66 -7.63 -22.05
C ASP A 50 -21.54 -7.07 -20.92
N ARG A 51 -22.16 -8.00 -20.16
CA ARG A 51 -23.00 -7.65 -19.02
C ARG A 51 -22.64 -8.51 -17.83
N ILE A 52 -22.41 -7.86 -16.69
CA ILE A 52 -22.15 -8.50 -15.41
C ILE A 52 -23.40 -8.33 -14.55
N ASP A 53 -24.00 -9.43 -14.13
CA ASP A 53 -25.09 -9.42 -13.15
C ASP A 53 -24.53 -9.40 -11.74
N ALA A 54 -24.60 -8.25 -11.08
CA ALA A 54 -24.17 -8.02 -9.72
C ALA A 54 -25.28 -8.21 -8.68
N SER A 55 -26.33 -9.00 -9.01
CA SER A 55 -27.37 -9.39 -8.04
C SER A 55 -26.70 -9.96 -6.78
N ASP A 56 -27.17 -9.51 -5.60
CA ASP A 56 -26.57 -9.87 -4.32
C ASP A 56 -25.10 -9.47 -4.13
N HIS A 57 -24.56 -8.50 -4.92
CA HIS A 57 -23.22 -7.94 -4.72
C HIS A 57 -23.27 -6.48 -4.26
N ALA A 58 -22.26 -6.11 -3.46
CA ALA A 58 -21.85 -4.72 -3.33
C ALA A 58 -20.83 -4.40 -4.43
N VAL A 59 -21.03 -3.27 -5.09
CA VAL A 59 -20.13 -2.75 -6.13
C VAL A 59 -19.42 -1.54 -5.56
N LEU A 60 -18.09 -1.62 -5.40
CA LEU A 60 -17.26 -0.60 -4.76
C LEU A 60 -16.18 -0.10 -5.72
N PRO A 61 -15.60 1.09 -5.47
CA PRO A 61 -14.33 1.47 -6.09
C PRO A 61 -13.23 0.48 -5.70
N GLY A 62 -12.28 0.24 -6.60
CA GLY A 62 -11.07 -0.51 -6.29
C GLY A 62 -10.35 0.06 -5.06
N PHE A 63 -9.89 -0.79 -4.15
CA PHE A 63 -9.14 -0.36 -3.00
C PHE A 63 -7.75 0.13 -3.39
N ILE A 64 -7.22 1.08 -2.61
CA ILE A 64 -5.92 1.70 -2.81
C ILE A 64 -5.09 1.53 -1.54
N SER A 65 -3.93 0.84 -1.64
CA SER A 65 -2.95 0.77 -0.56
C SER A 65 -1.86 1.82 -0.79
N THR A 66 -1.76 2.78 0.12
CA THR A 66 -0.88 3.94 -0.06
C THR A 66 0.56 3.71 0.41
N HIS A 67 0.87 2.51 0.90
CA HIS A 67 2.23 2.14 1.32
C HIS A 67 2.38 0.62 1.38
N VAL A 68 3.30 0.05 0.58
CA VAL A 68 3.60 -1.38 0.58
C VAL A 68 5.08 -1.67 0.28
N HIS A 69 5.53 -2.90 0.59
CA HIS A 69 6.86 -3.42 0.24
C HIS A 69 6.71 -4.79 -0.43
N VAL A 70 6.49 -4.81 -1.73
CA VAL A 70 6.10 -5.99 -2.51
C VAL A 70 7.08 -7.16 -2.38
N SER A 71 8.38 -6.92 -2.56
CA SER A 71 9.39 -8.00 -2.56
C SER A 71 9.44 -8.77 -1.23
N GLY A 72 9.02 -8.15 -0.12
CA GLY A 72 8.93 -8.79 1.18
C GLY A 72 8.01 -10.01 1.22
N ILE A 73 7.07 -10.17 0.28
CA ILE A 73 6.10 -11.27 0.29
C ILE A 73 6.76 -12.66 0.28
N LEU A 74 7.94 -12.81 -0.35
CA LEU A 74 8.71 -14.06 -0.32
C LEU A 74 9.33 -14.38 1.05
N LEU A 75 9.31 -13.43 1.98
CA LEU A 75 9.79 -13.59 3.36
C LEU A 75 8.64 -13.70 4.37
N ARG A 76 7.42 -13.96 3.92
CA ARG A 76 6.21 -14.08 4.77
C ARG A 76 6.46 -15.03 5.95
N GLY A 77 5.99 -14.64 7.14
CA GLY A 77 6.13 -15.39 8.39
C GLY A 77 7.47 -15.26 9.08
N LEU A 78 8.51 -14.68 8.47
CA LEU A 78 9.83 -14.52 9.09
C LEU A 78 9.94 -13.25 9.97
N GLY A 79 9.05 -12.27 9.78
CA GLY A 79 9.03 -11.00 10.52
C GLY A 79 8.41 -11.08 11.91
N ASN A 80 7.69 -12.14 12.23
CA ASN A 80 6.93 -12.27 13.46
C ASN A 80 7.82 -12.21 14.72
N TYR A 81 7.31 -11.51 15.77
CA TYR A 81 7.96 -11.34 17.08
C TYR A 81 9.25 -10.51 17.05
N ARG A 82 9.41 -9.64 16.06
CA ARG A 82 10.55 -8.75 15.90
C ARG A 82 10.13 -7.29 15.98
N ASN A 83 10.95 -6.45 16.59
CA ASN A 83 10.82 -5.00 16.42
C ASN A 83 11.40 -4.57 15.05
N LEU A 84 11.20 -3.30 14.69
CA LEU A 84 11.57 -2.76 13.38
C LEU A 84 13.05 -3.04 13.03
N TYR A 85 14.00 -2.75 13.92
CA TYR A 85 15.43 -2.88 13.60
C TYR A 85 15.90 -4.32 13.57
N ASP A 86 15.40 -5.16 14.46
CA ASP A 86 15.65 -6.60 14.44
C ASP A 86 15.12 -7.19 13.12
N TRP A 87 13.92 -6.80 12.71
CA TRP A 87 13.33 -7.20 11.43
C TRP A 87 14.18 -6.71 10.25
N LEU A 88 14.49 -5.41 10.19
CA LEU A 88 15.22 -4.82 9.07
C LEU A 88 16.61 -5.43 8.89
N LEU A 89 17.37 -5.61 10.00
CA LEU A 89 18.77 -6.03 9.95
C LEU A 89 18.93 -7.55 9.82
N ASN A 90 18.05 -8.32 10.44
CA ASN A 90 18.22 -9.76 10.55
C ASN A 90 17.34 -10.58 9.59
N VAL A 91 16.37 -9.96 8.91
CA VAL A 91 15.48 -10.65 7.97
C VAL A 91 15.33 -9.90 6.66
N LYS A 92 14.81 -8.65 6.68
CA LYS A 92 14.46 -7.92 5.46
C LYS A 92 15.68 -7.72 4.56
N ARG A 93 16.76 -7.10 5.07
CA ARG A 93 17.95 -6.81 4.28
C ARG A 93 18.65 -8.08 3.77
N PRO A 94 18.99 -9.06 4.63
CA PRO A 94 19.58 -10.30 4.12
C PRO A 94 18.70 -10.97 3.06
N GLY A 95 17.39 -11.03 3.29
CA GLY A 95 16.43 -11.61 2.37
C GLY A 95 16.37 -10.88 1.04
N THR A 96 16.11 -9.57 1.04
CA THR A 96 15.98 -8.79 -0.20
C THR A 96 17.30 -8.66 -0.97
N SER A 97 18.44 -8.60 -0.28
CA SER A 97 19.76 -8.59 -0.94
C SER A 97 20.14 -9.94 -1.58
N ALA A 98 19.47 -11.03 -1.21
CA ALA A 98 19.67 -12.34 -1.82
C ALA A 98 18.75 -12.60 -3.01
N MET A 99 17.80 -11.71 -3.30
CA MET A 99 16.87 -11.80 -4.42
C MET A 99 17.56 -11.38 -5.72
N ASP A 100 17.27 -12.10 -6.78
CA ASP A 100 17.59 -11.71 -8.15
C ASP A 100 16.36 -11.15 -8.89
N ALA A 101 16.49 -10.84 -10.18
CA ALA A 101 15.42 -10.27 -10.98
C ALA A 101 14.19 -11.19 -11.10
N GLU A 102 14.39 -12.49 -11.18
CA GLU A 102 13.32 -13.50 -11.25
C GLU A 102 12.54 -13.55 -9.92
N ASP A 103 13.24 -13.54 -8.79
CA ASP A 103 12.60 -13.50 -7.47
C ASP A 103 11.73 -12.25 -7.30
N HIS A 104 12.21 -11.07 -7.76
CA HIS A 104 11.45 -9.83 -7.72
C HIS A 104 10.20 -9.87 -8.62
N ALA A 105 10.29 -10.51 -9.80
CA ALA A 105 9.14 -10.70 -10.69
C ALA A 105 8.11 -11.67 -10.09
N ILE A 106 8.57 -12.79 -9.50
CA ILE A 106 7.70 -13.76 -8.81
C ILE A 106 7.01 -13.10 -7.60
N ALA A 107 7.75 -12.28 -6.83
CA ALA A 107 7.17 -11.51 -5.72
C ALA A 107 6.09 -10.55 -6.20
N ALA A 108 6.31 -9.85 -7.32
CA ALA A 108 5.33 -8.97 -7.94
C ALA A 108 4.07 -9.73 -8.39
N ALA A 109 4.23 -10.91 -8.99
CA ALA A 109 3.11 -11.75 -9.42
C ALA A 109 2.28 -12.25 -8.22
N LEU A 110 2.94 -12.78 -7.19
CA LEU A 110 2.26 -13.27 -5.99
C LEU A 110 1.53 -12.14 -5.26
N TYR A 111 2.19 -10.97 -5.13
CA TYR A 111 1.58 -9.79 -4.50
C TYR A 111 0.35 -9.31 -5.28
N SER A 112 0.46 -9.17 -6.60
CA SER A 112 -0.63 -8.73 -7.46
C SER A 112 -1.81 -9.69 -7.41
N ALA A 113 -1.55 -11.00 -7.42
CA ALA A 113 -2.61 -12.01 -7.33
C ALA A 113 -3.36 -11.93 -5.98
N GLU A 114 -2.64 -11.78 -4.85
CA GLU A 114 -3.27 -11.62 -3.53
C GLU A 114 -4.00 -10.28 -3.41
N ALA A 115 -3.41 -9.18 -3.91
CA ALA A 115 -4.01 -7.85 -3.93
C ALA A 115 -5.36 -7.86 -4.67
N LEU A 116 -5.37 -8.33 -5.90
CA LEU A 116 -6.59 -8.40 -6.72
C LEU A 116 -7.65 -9.33 -6.10
N SER A 117 -7.24 -10.46 -5.53
CA SER A 117 -8.16 -11.39 -4.86
C SER A 117 -8.88 -10.79 -3.64
N THR A 118 -8.44 -9.65 -3.15
CA THR A 118 -9.03 -8.90 -2.05
C THR A 118 -9.50 -7.49 -2.45
N GLY A 119 -9.63 -7.23 -3.76
CA GLY A 119 -10.17 -5.98 -4.30
C GLY A 119 -9.19 -4.80 -4.33
N LEU A 120 -7.91 -5.03 -4.08
CA LEU A 120 -6.89 -3.99 -4.13
C LEU A 120 -6.39 -3.83 -5.57
N THR A 121 -6.80 -2.73 -6.26
CA THR A 121 -6.42 -2.45 -7.66
C THR A 121 -5.18 -1.58 -7.77
N THR A 122 -4.92 -0.73 -6.77
CA THR A 122 -3.85 0.28 -6.79
C THR A 122 -3.00 0.20 -5.54
N PHE A 123 -1.66 0.29 -5.70
CA PHE A 123 -0.76 0.34 -4.54
C PHE A 123 0.48 1.19 -4.79
N VAL A 124 0.97 1.84 -3.72
CA VAL A 124 2.23 2.59 -3.69
C VAL A 124 3.33 1.70 -3.15
N GLU A 125 4.17 1.18 -4.03
CA GLU A 125 5.30 0.33 -3.66
C GLU A 125 6.51 1.16 -3.22
N ASN A 126 6.79 1.21 -1.91
CA ASN A 126 8.03 1.73 -1.38
C ASN A 126 9.17 0.73 -1.60
N ALA A 127 9.87 0.88 -2.71
CA ALA A 127 10.90 -0.05 -3.15
C ALA A 127 12.28 0.42 -2.71
N THR A 128 12.85 -0.27 -1.73
CA THR A 128 14.27 -0.15 -1.43
C THR A 128 15.05 -0.97 -2.43
N GLY A 129 15.95 -0.33 -3.16
CA GLY A 129 16.91 -1.06 -4.00
C GLY A 129 17.66 -2.12 -3.18
N SER A 130 18.02 -3.23 -3.79
CA SER A 130 18.84 -4.25 -3.16
C SER A 130 20.22 -3.67 -2.81
N GLY A 131 20.53 -3.55 -1.52
CA GLY A 131 21.90 -3.45 -1.01
C GLY A 131 22.79 -2.32 -1.53
N GLY A 132 22.26 -1.11 -1.78
CA GLY A 132 23.09 0.08 -1.97
C GLY A 132 23.32 0.54 -3.41
N GLY A 133 22.75 -0.13 -4.38
CA GLY A 133 22.77 0.31 -5.76
C GLY A 133 21.46 0.03 -6.45
N TYR A 134 21.02 0.94 -7.30
CA TYR A 134 19.93 0.71 -8.22
C TYR A 134 20.42 -0.16 -9.37
N ASP A 135 19.78 -1.31 -9.56
CA ASP A 135 19.93 -2.13 -10.75
C ASP A 135 18.62 -2.10 -11.54
N ALA A 136 18.62 -1.37 -12.65
CA ALA A 136 17.48 -1.24 -13.55
C ALA A 136 16.93 -2.61 -14.01
N SER A 137 17.82 -3.60 -14.16
CA SER A 137 17.44 -4.95 -14.60
C SER A 137 16.51 -5.67 -13.62
N LEU A 138 16.51 -5.29 -12.33
CA LEU A 138 15.59 -5.83 -11.33
C LEU A 138 14.18 -5.33 -11.48
N LEU A 139 13.97 -4.19 -12.15
CA LEU A 139 12.67 -3.54 -12.28
C LEU A 139 11.90 -3.96 -13.53
N GLU A 140 12.59 -4.16 -14.65
CA GLU A 140 11.95 -4.44 -15.93
C GLU A 140 10.98 -5.61 -15.80
N GLY A 141 11.42 -6.75 -15.25
CA GLY A 141 10.57 -7.90 -15.02
C GLY A 141 9.40 -7.67 -14.05
N LYS A 142 9.55 -6.77 -13.07
CA LYS A 142 8.45 -6.40 -12.17
C LYS A 142 7.38 -5.60 -12.89
N PHE A 143 7.76 -4.60 -13.67
CA PHE A 143 6.83 -3.78 -14.43
C PHE A 143 6.06 -4.58 -15.47
N ASP A 144 6.72 -5.52 -16.16
CA ASP A 144 6.08 -6.45 -17.09
C ASP A 144 5.02 -7.31 -16.38
N VAL A 145 5.31 -7.77 -15.16
CA VAL A 145 4.36 -8.56 -14.36
C VAL A 145 3.18 -7.71 -13.89
N TYR A 146 3.41 -6.47 -13.45
CA TYR A 146 2.32 -5.58 -13.06
C TYR A 146 1.40 -5.24 -14.22
N ASP A 147 1.98 -5.01 -15.41
CA ASP A 147 1.21 -4.79 -16.63
C ASP A 147 0.38 -6.02 -16.99
N ALA A 148 0.99 -7.21 -16.99
CA ALA A 148 0.29 -8.47 -17.26
C ALA A 148 -0.82 -8.75 -16.23
N ALA A 149 -0.60 -8.49 -14.94
CA ALA A 149 -1.60 -8.66 -13.90
C ALA A 149 -2.74 -7.63 -14.01
N GLY A 150 -2.54 -6.54 -14.72
CA GLY A 150 -3.51 -5.46 -14.89
C GLY A 150 -3.64 -4.54 -13.67
N VAL A 151 -2.74 -4.60 -12.69
CA VAL A 151 -2.75 -3.74 -11.50
C VAL A 151 -2.23 -2.34 -11.81
N ARG A 152 -2.69 -1.35 -11.03
CA ARG A 152 -2.12 -0.01 -11.02
C ARG A 152 -1.02 0.07 -9.99
N ASN A 153 0.24 0.20 -10.44
CA ASN A 153 1.41 0.29 -9.58
C ASN A 153 1.99 1.71 -9.58
N ILE A 154 2.24 2.22 -8.38
CA ILE A 154 3.01 3.45 -8.16
C ILE A 154 4.32 3.03 -7.51
N TYR A 155 5.40 3.02 -8.31
CA TYR A 155 6.72 2.64 -7.85
C TYR A 155 7.42 3.84 -7.21
N ALA A 156 7.47 3.86 -5.88
CA ALA A 156 8.15 4.88 -5.10
C ALA A 156 9.61 4.45 -4.89
N TYR A 157 10.53 4.96 -5.73
CA TYR A 157 11.95 4.64 -5.67
C TYR A 157 12.61 5.23 -4.43
N ALA A 158 12.99 4.35 -3.50
CA ALA A 158 13.55 4.76 -2.22
C ALA A 158 15.08 4.91 -2.29
N PHE A 159 15.58 6.07 -1.83
CA PHE A 159 17.00 6.37 -1.77
C PHE A 159 17.41 6.93 -0.40
N ALA A 160 18.70 6.79 -0.07
CA ALA A 160 19.35 7.40 1.08
C ALA A 160 20.67 8.03 0.62
N ASP A 161 20.91 9.29 1.02
CA ASP A 161 22.10 10.08 0.66
C ASP A 161 22.90 10.55 1.86
N LYS A 162 22.57 9.98 3.04
CA LYS A 162 23.24 10.30 4.30
C LYS A 162 23.42 9.03 5.13
N ALA A 163 24.65 8.81 5.58
CA ALA A 163 24.92 7.73 6.52
C ALA A 163 24.13 7.93 7.83
N PRO A 164 23.61 6.86 8.42
CA PRO A 164 22.98 6.93 9.73
C PRO A 164 23.97 7.45 10.78
N SER A 165 23.49 8.21 11.76
CA SER A 165 24.36 8.67 12.86
C SER A 165 24.90 7.49 13.64
N GLN A 166 26.11 7.63 14.22
CA GLN A 166 26.69 6.58 15.07
C GLN A 166 25.78 6.24 16.26
N GLU A 167 25.12 7.25 16.85
CA GLU A 167 24.16 7.07 17.95
C GLU A 167 22.94 6.24 17.51
N PHE A 168 22.44 6.44 16.29
CA PHE A 168 21.37 5.65 15.70
C PHE A 168 21.82 4.19 15.48
N VAL A 169 23.03 3.98 14.94
CA VAL A 169 23.60 2.64 14.70
C VAL A 169 23.78 1.88 16.01
N GLU A 170 24.31 2.54 17.05
CA GLU A 170 24.49 1.95 18.39
C GLU A 170 23.14 1.58 19.00
N SER A 171 22.13 2.47 18.95
CA SER A 171 20.79 2.21 19.46
C SER A 171 20.09 1.08 18.72
N ALA A 172 20.18 1.05 17.39
CA ALA A 172 19.62 -0.01 16.56
C ALA A 172 20.32 -1.36 16.85
N SER A 173 21.64 -1.35 17.04
CA SER A 173 22.44 -2.54 17.38
C SER A 173 22.08 -3.09 18.75
N ASP A 174 21.87 -2.26 19.77
CA ASP A 174 21.46 -2.69 21.10
C ASP A 174 20.10 -3.41 21.12
N ILE A 175 19.21 -3.04 20.19
CA ILE A 175 17.89 -3.65 20.03
C ILE A 175 17.97 -4.94 19.21
N ALA A 176 18.76 -4.94 18.14
CA ALA A 176 18.97 -6.10 17.27
C ALA A 176 19.81 -7.20 17.96
N MET A 177 20.62 -6.86 18.96
CA MET A 177 21.59 -7.74 19.62
C MET A 177 20.99 -8.72 20.65
N ARG A 178 19.72 -9.04 20.59
CA ARG A 178 19.22 -10.21 21.34
C ARG A 178 19.77 -11.54 20.81
N GLU A 179 20.40 -11.53 19.61
CA GLU A 179 21.19 -12.64 19.07
C GLU A 179 22.54 -12.13 18.52
N PRO A 180 23.68 -12.52 19.09
CA PRO A 180 24.98 -11.84 18.90
C PRO A 180 25.72 -12.15 17.60
N GLU A 181 25.14 -12.79 16.62
CA GLU A 181 25.85 -13.24 15.41
C GLU A 181 25.68 -12.36 14.16
N VAL A 182 24.91 -11.27 14.21
CA VAL A 182 24.62 -10.48 13.02
C VAL A 182 25.12 -9.04 13.14
N ASN A 183 26.40 -8.83 12.83
CA ASN A 183 27.00 -7.51 12.62
C ASN A 183 26.63 -6.94 11.25
N HIS A 184 25.37 -6.67 10.98
CA HIS A 184 24.95 -5.93 9.79
C HIS A 184 24.63 -4.46 10.15
N VAL A 185 25.67 -3.72 10.52
CA VAL A 185 25.67 -2.27 10.41
C VAL A 185 25.22 -1.92 8.99
N LEU A 186 24.38 -0.86 8.85
CA LEU A 186 24.06 -0.30 7.54
C LEU A 186 25.36 -0.03 6.78
N PRO A 187 25.70 -0.77 5.70
CA PRO A 187 26.97 -0.56 5.02
C PRO A 187 27.02 0.88 4.46
N ASP A 188 28.17 1.52 4.53
CA ASP A 188 28.40 2.82 3.84
C ASP A 188 28.05 2.75 2.35
N GLU A 189 28.04 1.55 1.77
CA GLU A 189 27.70 1.23 0.37
C GLU A 189 26.22 1.48 0.00
N THR A 190 25.34 1.75 0.98
CA THR A 190 23.93 2.08 0.71
C THR A 190 23.67 3.59 0.60
N VAL A 191 24.69 4.42 0.76
CA VAL A 191 24.57 5.88 0.70
C VAL A 191 24.93 6.34 -0.71
N ALA A 192 23.94 6.81 -1.45
CA ALA A 192 24.15 7.41 -2.76
C ALA A 192 24.65 8.85 -2.66
N ASP A 193 25.28 9.36 -3.72
CA ASP A 193 25.40 10.80 -3.90
C ASP A 193 24.00 11.38 -4.15
N THR A 194 23.69 12.52 -3.53
CA THR A 194 22.37 13.16 -3.62
C THR A 194 21.94 13.39 -5.07
N GLN A 195 22.85 13.94 -5.90
CA GLN A 195 22.52 14.22 -7.29
C GLN A 195 22.34 12.94 -8.11
N GLU A 196 23.20 11.95 -7.90
CA GLU A 196 23.09 10.65 -8.57
C GLU A 196 21.76 9.95 -8.22
N ALA A 197 21.33 10.01 -6.96
CA ALA A 197 20.04 9.45 -6.54
C ALA A 197 18.87 10.18 -7.22
N LEU A 198 18.88 11.50 -7.26
CA LEU A 198 17.83 12.29 -7.92
C LEU A 198 17.82 12.07 -9.43
N ASP A 199 18.98 12.01 -10.09
CA ASP A 199 19.10 11.72 -11.53
C ASP A 199 18.56 10.32 -11.85
N THR A 200 18.78 9.34 -10.97
CA THR A 200 18.23 8.00 -11.10
C THR A 200 16.70 7.99 -11.02
N VAL A 201 16.13 8.66 -10.02
CA VAL A 201 14.67 8.80 -9.89
C VAL A 201 14.09 9.47 -11.13
N GLU A 202 14.69 10.56 -11.58
CA GLU A 202 14.25 11.29 -12.76
C GLU A 202 14.26 10.41 -14.02
N SER A 203 15.33 9.65 -14.23
CA SER A 203 15.45 8.69 -15.33
C SER A 203 14.35 7.63 -15.31
N LEU A 204 13.98 7.13 -14.11
CA LEU A 204 12.91 6.16 -13.94
C LEU A 204 11.53 6.76 -14.22
N ILE A 205 11.29 8.00 -13.78
CA ILE A 205 10.07 8.72 -14.12
C ILE A 205 9.94 8.84 -15.64
N GLU A 206 11.01 9.30 -16.33
CA GLU A 206 11.00 9.46 -17.79
C GLU A 206 10.80 8.14 -18.54
N GLN A 207 11.25 7.02 -17.97
CA GLN A 207 11.14 5.70 -18.61
C GLN A 207 9.77 5.03 -18.40
N TYR A 208 9.21 5.09 -17.19
CA TYR A 208 8.09 4.24 -16.80
C TYR A 208 6.81 5.00 -16.45
N HIS A 209 6.88 6.30 -16.09
CA HIS A 209 5.68 7.03 -15.71
C HIS A 209 4.70 7.14 -16.88
N GLY A 210 3.45 6.74 -16.65
CA GLY A 210 2.39 6.75 -17.67
C GLY A 210 2.39 5.56 -18.63
N THR A 211 3.28 4.56 -18.45
CA THR A 211 3.25 3.31 -19.23
C THR A 211 2.12 2.39 -18.78
N ALA A 212 1.92 1.25 -19.51
CA ALA A 212 0.83 0.30 -19.26
C ALA A 212 -0.54 0.98 -19.22
N ASP A 213 -0.85 1.79 -20.24
CA ASP A 213 -2.11 2.55 -20.35
C ASP A 213 -2.40 3.43 -19.11
N GLY A 214 -1.34 4.07 -18.57
CA GLY A 214 -1.41 4.96 -17.41
C GLY A 214 -1.50 4.23 -16.05
N ARG A 215 -1.35 2.89 -16.03
CA ARG A 215 -1.38 2.12 -14.78
C ARG A 215 -0.05 2.12 -14.02
N GLN A 216 1.07 2.45 -14.67
CA GLN A 216 2.37 2.54 -14.04
C GLN A 216 2.79 3.99 -13.78
N SER A 217 3.28 4.27 -12.59
CA SER A 217 3.80 5.57 -12.18
C SER A 217 5.08 5.40 -11.37
N VAL A 218 5.96 6.40 -11.40
CA VAL A 218 7.17 6.41 -10.58
C VAL A 218 7.21 7.70 -9.76
N TRP A 219 7.54 7.55 -8.46
CA TRP A 219 7.66 8.65 -7.52
C TRP A 219 9.04 8.71 -6.87
N PRO A 220 9.57 9.91 -6.56
CA PRO A 220 10.70 10.04 -5.65
C PRO A 220 10.28 9.62 -4.23
N ALA A 221 11.15 8.84 -3.56
CA ALA A 221 10.88 8.36 -2.20
C ALA A 221 12.14 8.43 -1.33
N PRO A 222 12.45 9.57 -0.71
CA PRO A 222 13.44 9.60 0.36
C PRO A 222 13.13 8.52 1.40
N TYR A 223 14.07 7.56 1.62
CA TYR A 223 13.75 6.34 2.37
C TYR A 223 13.26 6.60 3.78
N LEU A 224 14.00 7.43 4.51
CA LEU A 224 13.68 7.77 5.90
C LEU A 224 14.25 9.16 6.20
N ALA A 225 13.48 10.04 6.83
CA ALA A 225 13.91 11.39 7.17
C ALA A 225 15.28 11.46 7.90
N THR A 226 15.67 10.41 8.61
CA THR A 226 16.94 10.35 9.37
C THR A 226 18.18 10.12 8.51
N ILE A 227 18.04 9.49 7.35
CA ILE A 227 19.14 9.09 6.48
C ILE A 227 19.08 9.75 5.09
N VAL A 228 18.33 10.86 5.00
CA VAL A 228 18.31 11.70 3.81
C VAL A 228 18.66 13.14 4.21
N THR A 229 19.48 13.78 3.38
CA THR A 229 19.89 15.18 3.59
C THR A 229 18.72 16.14 3.32
N PRO A 230 18.75 17.38 3.86
CA PRO A 230 17.78 18.39 3.45
C PRO A 230 17.75 18.65 1.95
N GLU A 231 18.90 18.58 1.29
CA GLU A 231 19.05 18.73 -0.16
C GLU A 231 18.35 17.58 -0.91
N GLY A 232 18.53 16.33 -0.48
CA GLY A 232 17.85 15.16 -1.05
C GLY A 232 16.33 15.21 -0.85
N LEU A 233 15.88 15.66 0.31
CA LEU A 233 14.46 15.86 0.61
C LEU A 233 13.85 16.94 -0.30
N ALA A 234 14.50 18.13 -0.37
CA ALA A 234 14.03 19.22 -1.22
C ALA A 234 14.01 18.82 -2.70
N GLY A 235 15.09 18.18 -3.20
CA GLY A 235 15.16 17.69 -4.57
C GLY A 235 14.10 16.65 -4.92
N ALA A 236 13.74 15.76 -3.99
CA ALA A 236 12.65 14.82 -4.18
C ALA A 236 11.29 15.53 -4.33
N TYR A 237 11.04 16.57 -3.52
CA TYR A 237 9.81 17.36 -3.62
C TYR A 237 9.79 18.17 -4.93
N GLU A 238 10.91 18.77 -5.35
CA GLU A 238 11.04 19.49 -6.62
C GLU A 238 10.80 18.57 -7.84
N LEU A 239 11.29 17.32 -7.80
CA LEU A 239 10.98 16.32 -8.83
C LEU A 239 9.50 15.98 -8.86
N ALA A 240 8.87 15.84 -7.70
CA ALA A 240 7.43 15.60 -7.61
C ALA A 240 6.61 16.75 -8.24
N GLU A 241 7.00 18.00 -7.97
CA GLU A 241 6.40 19.17 -8.63
C GLU A 241 6.64 19.20 -10.14
N LYS A 242 7.87 18.89 -10.57
CA LYS A 242 8.28 18.94 -12.00
C LYS A 242 7.49 17.95 -12.86
N TYR A 243 7.24 16.76 -12.35
CA TYR A 243 6.60 15.67 -13.10
C TYR A 243 5.12 15.45 -12.73
N ASP A 244 4.55 16.32 -11.91
CA ASP A 244 3.16 16.23 -11.44
C ASP A 244 2.84 14.90 -10.77
N VAL A 245 3.75 14.42 -9.93
CA VAL A 245 3.61 13.20 -9.12
C VAL A 245 3.66 13.52 -7.63
N MET A 246 3.42 12.53 -6.78
CA MET A 246 3.64 12.65 -5.34
C MET A 246 5.06 12.23 -4.95
N THR A 247 5.41 12.44 -3.69
CA THR A 247 6.62 11.91 -3.05
C THR A 247 6.25 11.29 -1.71
N THR A 248 6.98 10.25 -1.28
CA THR A 248 6.70 9.56 -0.02
C THR A 248 7.96 9.27 0.78
N THR A 249 7.83 9.20 2.12
CA THR A 249 8.94 8.83 3.02
C THR A 249 8.40 8.18 4.29
N HIS A 250 9.17 7.26 4.89
CA HIS A 250 8.87 6.74 6.22
C HIS A 250 9.11 7.83 7.27
N THR A 251 8.15 8.04 8.16
CA THR A 251 8.16 9.16 9.10
C THR A 251 7.65 8.74 10.47
N ALA A 252 8.45 9.01 11.51
CA ALA A 252 8.04 8.83 12.90
C ALA A 252 7.40 7.47 13.20
N GLU A 253 7.95 6.39 12.60
CA GLU A 253 7.43 5.04 12.75
C GLU A 253 7.65 4.52 14.16
N ASP A 254 8.85 4.68 14.69
CA ASP A 254 9.20 4.21 16.03
C ASP A 254 9.84 5.29 16.91
N ALA A 255 9.83 5.05 18.22
CA ALA A 255 10.33 6.00 19.22
C ALA A 255 11.83 6.30 19.10
N TYR A 256 12.65 5.39 18.55
CA TYR A 256 14.09 5.59 18.45
C TYR A 256 14.45 6.65 17.43
N ASN A 257 13.72 6.67 16.31
CA ASN A 257 13.88 7.73 15.30
C ASN A 257 13.65 9.12 15.89
N GLU A 258 12.73 9.25 16.83
CA GLU A 258 12.37 10.53 17.45
C GLU A 258 13.30 10.90 18.62
N GLN A 259 13.74 9.92 19.42
CA GLN A 259 14.55 10.15 20.63
C GLN A 259 15.99 10.61 20.33
N SER A 260 16.55 10.20 19.19
CA SER A 260 17.92 10.58 18.80
C SER A 260 18.03 12.02 18.29
N ARG A 261 16.94 12.78 18.25
CA ARG A 261 16.87 14.10 17.65
C ARG A 261 16.34 15.16 18.62
N ARG A 262 16.75 16.41 18.35
CA ARG A 262 16.19 17.61 19.03
C ARG A 262 14.93 18.14 18.34
N LEU A 263 14.64 17.65 17.13
CA LEU A 263 13.49 18.00 16.30
C LEU A 263 12.68 16.75 16.01
N SER A 264 11.36 16.85 15.95
CA SER A 264 10.54 15.77 15.43
C SER A 264 10.85 15.50 13.95
N SER A 265 10.55 14.30 13.45
CA SER A 265 10.69 13.99 12.03
C SER A 265 9.89 14.96 11.16
N VAL A 266 8.67 15.33 11.60
CA VAL A 266 7.82 16.29 10.89
C VAL A 266 8.45 17.68 10.84
N GLU A 267 9.02 18.17 11.96
CA GLU A 267 9.75 19.47 11.96
C GLU A 267 10.99 19.44 11.05
N TYR A 268 11.69 18.30 11.01
CA TYR A 268 12.85 18.15 10.12
C TYR A 268 12.43 18.21 8.64
N LEU A 269 11.40 17.45 8.27
CA LEU A 269 10.84 17.46 6.92
C LEU A 269 10.34 18.86 6.51
N ARG A 270 9.64 19.56 7.42
CA ARG A 270 9.20 20.94 7.19
C ARG A 270 10.38 21.87 6.93
N ASN A 271 11.44 21.78 7.76
CA ASN A 271 12.60 22.65 7.63
C ASN A 271 13.43 22.35 6.37
N ALA A 272 13.34 21.13 5.85
CA ALA A 272 13.92 20.73 4.57
C ALA A 272 13.07 21.13 3.36
N GLY A 273 11.86 21.68 3.54
CA GLY A 273 10.97 22.04 2.44
C GLY A 273 10.25 20.85 1.81
N TYR A 274 10.15 19.73 2.51
CA TYR A 274 9.54 18.49 1.98
C TYR A 274 8.03 18.39 2.22
N LEU A 275 7.44 19.14 3.17
CA LEU A 275 6.01 19.08 3.46
C LEU A 275 5.19 19.94 2.52
N GLY A 276 4.09 19.38 2.05
CA GLY A 276 3.15 20.04 1.15
C GLY A 276 2.11 19.05 0.62
N ASP A 277 1.27 19.52 -0.29
CA ASP A 277 0.18 18.78 -0.91
C ASP A 277 0.63 17.57 -1.74
N ARG A 278 1.92 17.49 -2.09
CA ARG A 278 2.53 16.35 -2.81
C ARG A 278 3.24 15.35 -1.90
N ALA A 279 3.26 15.58 -0.59
CA ALA A 279 3.94 14.68 0.34
C ALA A 279 2.96 13.69 1.01
N LEU A 280 3.30 12.41 0.92
CA LEU A 280 2.63 11.30 1.60
C LEU A 280 3.60 10.69 2.63
N LEU A 281 3.29 10.78 3.92
CA LEU A 281 4.14 10.29 4.99
C LEU A 281 3.68 8.92 5.48
N GLY A 282 4.54 7.91 5.38
CA GLY A 282 4.28 6.58 5.94
C GLY A 282 4.30 6.60 7.47
N HIS A 283 3.40 5.83 8.11
CA HIS A 283 3.30 5.51 9.54
C HIS A 283 2.82 6.64 10.45
N CYS A 284 3.60 7.68 10.68
CA CYS A 284 3.29 8.79 11.58
C CYS A 284 2.79 8.35 12.98
N VAL A 285 3.44 7.32 13.56
CA VAL A 285 3.05 6.74 14.87
C VAL A 285 3.42 7.66 16.01
N GLN A 286 4.66 8.19 16.00
CA GLN A 286 5.27 8.94 17.09
C GLN A 286 5.14 10.47 16.89
N VAL A 287 4.00 10.93 16.37
CA VAL A 287 3.76 12.35 16.12
C VAL A 287 3.03 13.01 17.29
N SER A 288 3.38 14.27 17.56
CA SER A 288 2.71 15.11 18.56
C SER A 288 1.53 15.87 17.96
N ASP A 289 0.70 16.47 18.82
CA ASP A 289 -0.37 17.39 18.40
C ASP A 289 0.17 18.60 17.58
N ALA A 290 1.41 19.03 17.83
CA ALA A 290 2.04 20.09 17.06
C ALA A 290 2.40 19.63 15.66
N ASP A 291 2.90 18.40 15.54
CA ASP A 291 3.18 17.77 14.25
C ASP A 291 1.91 17.59 13.43
N ILE A 292 0.83 17.07 14.05
CA ILE A 292 -0.48 16.90 13.39
C ILE A 292 -1.00 18.22 12.84
N ARG A 293 -0.93 19.32 13.62
CA ARG A 293 -1.31 20.66 13.14
C ARG A 293 -0.42 21.13 11.99
N THR A 294 0.85 20.74 11.97
CA THR A 294 1.76 21.05 10.86
C THR A 294 1.35 20.31 9.60
N LEU A 295 1.05 19.00 9.71
CA LEU A 295 0.56 18.19 8.60
C LEU A 295 -0.72 18.76 7.99
N ALA A 296 -1.70 19.10 8.84
CA ALA A 296 -2.95 19.75 8.42
C ALA A 296 -2.72 21.10 7.72
N ALA A 297 -1.85 21.95 8.28
CA ALA A 297 -1.56 23.27 7.73
C ALA A 297 -0.79 23.25 6.39
N THR A 298 -0.09 22.16 6.09
CA THR A 298 0.67 21.95 4.85
C THR A 298 -0.04 21.04 3.85
N ASP A 299 -1.24 20.56 4.17
CA ASP A 299 -1.97 19.56 3.37
C ASP A 299 -1.15 18.29 3.10
N THR A 300 -0.27 17.93 4.03
CA THR A 300 0.55 16.72 3.94
C THR A 300 -0.27 15.49 4.33
N LYS A 301 -0.25 14.45 3.51
CA LYS A 301 -1.04 13.23 3.65
C LYS A 301 -0.30 12.18 4.49
N VAL A 302 -1.05 11.23 5.06
CA VAL A 302 -0.51 10.16 5.90
C VAL A 302 -0.97 8.79 5.42
N ALA A 303 -0.04 7.86 5.23
CA ALA A 303 -0.30 6.44 5.02
C ALA A 303 -0.29 5.71 6.37
N HIS A 304 -1.45 5.21 6.79
CA HIS A 304 -1.64 4.51 8.06
C HIS A 304 -1.47 3.00 7.90
N ASN A 305 -0.40 2.45 8.44
CA ASN A 305 0.01 1.05 8.30
C ASN A 305 -0.32 0.26 9.57
N THR A 306 -1.60 0.04 9.84
CA THR A 306 -2.11 -0.38 11.14
C THR A 306 -1.54 -1.71 11.61
N LEU A 307 -1.64 -2.76 10.79
CA LEU A 307 -1.18 -4.10 11.14
C LEU A 307 0.34 -4.14 11.33
N ALA A 308 1.11 -3.56 10.41
CA ALA A 308 2.57 -3.55 10.48
C ALA A 308 3.08 -2.81 11.72
N ASN A 309 2.55 -1.61 12.00
CA ASN A 309 2.91 -0.84 13.18
C ASN A 309 2.68 -1.64 14.49
N CYS A 310 1.56 -2.35 14.57
CA CYS A 310 1.24 -3.18 15.74
C CYS A 310 2.10 -4.45 15.81
N ALA A 311 2.34 -5.11 14.68
CA ALA A 311 3.16 -6.33 14.62
C ALA A 311 4.62 -6.06 14.99
N LEU A 312 5.17 -4.91 14.59
CA LEU A 312 6.51 -4.45 14.94
C LEU A 312 6.62 -3.86 16.36
N GLY A 313 5.49 -3.67 17.04
CA GLY A 313 5.46 -2.99 18.35
C GLY A 313 5.86 -1.51 18.28
N ALA A 314 5.74 -0.88 17.11
CA ALA A 314 6.07 0.52 16.88
C ALA A 314 5.11 1.47 17.63
N GLY A 315 3.87 1.07 17.79
CA GLY A 315 2.84 1.84 18.50
C GLY A 315 1.57 2.01 17.67
N ILE A 316 0.75 2.97 18.08
CA ILE A 316 -0.55 3.27 17.45
C ILE A 316 -0.55 4.73 17.03
N ALA A 317 -0.62 4.99 15.73
CA ALA A 317 -0.73 6.34 15.19
C ALA A 317 -2.02 7.02 15.68
N PRO A 318 -1.99 8.32 16.02
CA PRO A 318 -3.16 9.05 16.55
C PRO A 318 -4.17 9.43 15.45
N VAL A 319 -4.60 8.47 14.63
CA VAL A 319 -5.47 8.67 13.46
C VAL A 319 -6.76 9.41 13.78
N PRO A 320 -7.52 9.09 14.85
CA PRO A 320 -8.70 9.87 15.17
C PRO A 320 -8.40 11.37 15.41
N THR A 321 -7.25 11.69 15.97
CA THR A 321 -6.80 13.07 16.15
C THR A 321 -6.44 13.70 14.81
N MET A 322 -5.71 13.01 13.94
CA MET A 322 -5.37 13.49 12.60
C MET A 322 -6.62 13.82 11.79
N VAL A 323 -7.60 12.90 11.76
CA VAL A 323 -8.88 13.09 11.07
C VAL A 323 -9.64 14.31 11.64
N ASN A 324 -9.64 14.51 12.95
CA ASN A 324 -10.28 15.67 13.59
C ASN A 324 -9.57 17.01 13.27
N TYR A 325 -8.33 16.98 12.81
CA TYR A 325 -7.58 18.15 12.33
C TYR A 325 -7.59 18.27 10.80
N ASP A 326 -8.46 17.53 10.11
CA ASP A 326 -8.59 17.51 8.65
C ASP A 326 -7.32 17.07 7.92
N VAL A 327 -6.47 16.24 8.55
CA VAL A 327 -5.37 15.55 7.84
C VAL A 327 -5.95 14.42 7.00
N THR A 328 -5.63 14.38 5.72
CA THR A 328 -5.96 13.23 4.86
C THR A 328 -5.15 12.02 5.31
N VAL A 329 -5.84 11.00 5.83
CA VAL A 329 -5.25 9.73 6.25
C VAL A 329 -5.79 8.62 5.37
N ALA A 330 -4.89 7.84 4.77
CA ALA A 330 -5.21 6.71 3.92
C ALA A 330 -4.66 5.40 4.49
N MET A 331 -5.21 4.26 4.09
CA MET A 331 -4.72 2.95 4.52
C MET A 331 -3.51 2.49 3.71
N GLY A 332 -2.55 1.82 4.37
CA GLY A 332 -1.46 1.07 3.76
C GLY A 332 -1.35 -0.32 4.37
N THR A 333 -1.19 -1.36 3.55
CA THR A 333 -1.02 -2.74 4.02
C THR A 333 0.42 -3.06 4.44
N ASP A 334 1.36 -2.23 4.00
CA ASP A 334 2.77 -2.26 4.34
C ASP A 334 3.45 -3.61 4.04
N ASN A 335 4.30 -4.07 4.93
CA ASN A 335 5.21 -5.18 4.73
C ASN A 335 4.55 -6.53 5.06
N VAL A 336 4.34 -7.36 4.07
CA VAL A 336 3.70 -8.67 4.22
C VAL A 336 4.35 -9.56 5.30
N PRO A 337 5.69 -9.64 5.44
CA PRO A 337 6.30 -10.43 6.51
C PRO A 337 5.92 -10.03 7.94
N ASN A 338 5.43 -8.81 8.14
CA ASN A 338 5.01 -8.30 9.46
C ASN A 338 3.50 -8.40 9.64
N SER A 339 2.71 -8.00 8.64
CA SER A 339 1.25 -8.09 8.65
C SER A 339 0.73 -9.48 8.27
N ASP A 340 1.56 -10.29 7.60
CA ASP A 340 1.24 -11.58 6.99
C ASP A 340 0.03 -11.53 6.01
N SER A 341 -0.23 -10.35 5.42
CA SER A 341 -1.45 -10.12 4.65
C SER A 341 -1.30 -8.99 3.62
N VAL A 342 -1.94 -9.16 2.46
CA VAL A 342 -2.21 -8.12 1.46
C VAL A 342 -3.73 -7.92 1.36
N ASN A 343 -4.41 -7.72 2.48
CA ASN A 343 -5.87 -7.74 2.54
C ASN A 343 -6.40 -6.46 3.18
N MET A 344 -6.97 -5.58 2.36
CA MET A 344 -7.50 -4.29 2.82
C MET A 344 -8.67 -4.46 3.79
N PHE A 345 -9.54 -5.47 3.63
CA PHE A 345 -10.64 -5.72 4.57
C PHE A 345 -10.13 -6.03 5.98
N LYS A 346 -9.07 -6.85 6.07
CA LYS A 346 -8.42 -7.17 7.35
C LYS A 346 -7.81 -5.93 8.01
N ASP A 347 -7.14 -5.08 7.23
CA ASP A 347 -6.57 -3.82 7.72
C ASP A 347 -7.66 -2.85 8.18
N MET A 348 -8.76 -2.72 7.43
CA MET A 348 -9.91 -1.88 7.79
C MET A 348 -10.56 -2.34 9.11
N GLU A 349 -10.88 -3.62 9.24
CA GLU A 349 -11.47 -4.18 10.47
C GLU A 349 -10.55 -3.94 11.67
N PHE A 350 -9.27 -4.25 11.51
CA PHE A 350 -8.29 -4.10 12.59
C PHE A 350 -8.12 -2.63 13.00
N ALA A 351 -8.00 -1.70 12.04
CA ALA A 351 -7.91 -0.27 12.32
C ALA A 351 -9.13 0.25 13.08
N ALA A 352 -10.34 -0.10 12.63
CA ALA A 352 -11.59 0.31 13.27
C ALA A 352 -11.66 -0.17 14.72
N HIS A 353 -11.32 -1.41 15.00
CA HIS A 353 -11.34 -1.94 16.36
C HIS A 353 -10.21 -1.40 17.23
N LEU A 354 -9.00 -1.30 16.69
CA LEU A 354 -7.83 -0.81 17.41
C LEU A 354 -8.03 0.60 17.95
N HIS A 355 -8.46 1.53 17.08
CA HIS A 355 -8.65 2.92 17.50
C HIS A 355 -9.76 3.10 18.53
N LYS A 356 -10.86 2.34 18.42
CA LYS A 356 -11.91 2.34 19.46
C LYS A 356 -11.39 1.82 20.79
N GLY A 357 -10.69 0.70 20.79
CA GLY A 357 -10.12 0.09 21.99
C GLY A 357 -9.05 0.98 22.64
N HIS A 358 -8.13 1.51 21.83
CA HIS A 358 -7.06 2.37 22.31
C HIS A 358 -7.58 3.68 22.96
N ASN A 359 -8.50 4.35 22.30
CA ASN A 359 -9.09 5.61 22.79
C ASN A 359 -10.18 5.38 23.85
N ARG A 360 -10.61 4.14 24.10
CA ARG A 360 -11.74 3.80 25.00
C ARG A 360 -13.01 4.54 24.61
N ASP A 361 -13.20 4.73 23.33
CA ASP A 361 -14.33 5.42 22.72
C ASP A 361 -14.82 4.63 21.50
N ALA A 362 -16.04 4.13 21.57
CA ALA A 362 -16.67 3.39 20.47
C ALA A 362 -16.91 4.25 19.21
N GLY A 363 -16.95 5.58 19.38
CA GLY A 363 -17.09 6.56 18.31
C GLY A 363 -15.78 7.15 17.79
N ALA A 364 -14.61 6.69 18.27
CA ALA A 364 -13.31 7.27 17.90
C ALA A 364 -13.05 7.27 16.37
N ILE A 365 -13.56 6.24 15.68
CA ILE A 365 -13.57 6.17 14.21
C ILE A 365 -14.77 5.33 13.77
N THR A 366 -15.39 5.68 12.65
CA THR A 366 -16.54 4.94 12.10
C THR A 366 -16.11 3.94 11.02
N ALA A 367 -16.97 2.98 10.69
CA ALA A 367 -16.74 2.06 9.59
C ALA A 367 -16.66 2.82 8.25
N GLU A 368 -17.53 3.80 8.08
CA GLU A 368 -17.59 4.65 6.89
C GLU A 368 -16.26 5.38 6.68
N LYS A 369 -15.69 5.96 7.75
CA LYS A 369 -14.40 6.67 7.65
C LYS A 369 -13.26 5.73 7.28
N VAL A 370 -13.24 4.54 7.82
CA VAL A 370 -12.22 3.53 7.48
C VAL A 370 -12.36 3.07 6.03
N LEU A 371 -13.60 2.92 5.53
CA LEU A 371 -13.86 2.63 4.12
C LEU A 371 -13.42 3.79 3.21
N GLU A 372 -13.65 5.05 3.60
CA GLU A 372 -13.10 6.23 2.91
C GLU A 372 -11.57 6.20 2.86
N MET A 373 -10.91 5.83 3.96
CA MET A 373 -9.44 5.74 4.03
C MET A 373 -8.85 4.70 3.08
N ALA A 374 -9.62 3.69 2.67
CA ALA A 374 -9.21 2.66 1.72
C ALA A 374 -9.62 2.98 0.26
N THR A 375 -10.42 4.02 0.04
CA THR A 375 -10.98 4.41 -1.26
C THR A 375 -10.71 5.88 -1.59
N ILE A 376 -11.66 6.78 -1.34
CA ILE A 376 -11.57 8.18 -1.78
C ILE A 376 -10.48 8.97 -1.04
N ASP A 377 -10.25 8.74 0.25
CA ASP A 377 -9.15 9.41 0.96
C ASP A 377 -7.79 8.85 0.50
N ALA A 378 -7.72 7.56 0.14
CA ALA A 378 -6.53 6.99 -0.46
C ALA A 378 -6.26 7.57 -1.85
N ALA A 379 -7.30 7.79 -2.66
CA ALA A 379 -7.17 8.48 -3.95
C ALA A 379 -6.66 9.92 -3.76
N ARG A 380 -7.17 10.66 -2.78
CA ARG A 380 -6.66 12.00 -2.40
C ARG A 380 -5.21 11.94 -1.94
N ALA A 381 -4.85 10.93 -1.15
CA ALA A 381 -3.50 10.78 -0.64
C ALA A 381 -2.46 10.49 -1.73
N ILE A 382 -2.89 9.94 -2.86
CA ILE A 382 -2.03 9.72 -4.03
C ILE A 382 -2.22 10.76 -5.15
N GLY A 383 -3.02 11.83 -4.92
CA GLY A 383 -3.29 12.89 -5.90
C GLY A 383 -4.10 12.42 -7.11
N ARG A 384 -5.02 11.45 -6.92
CA ARG A 384 -5.81 10.84 -8.00
C ARG A 384 -7.31 10.85 -7.73
N GLU A 385 -7.80 11.70 -6.82
CA GLU A 385 -9.22 11.81 -6.48
C GLU A 385 -10.13 12.19 -7.65
N ASP A 386 -9.60 12.87 -8.64
CA ASP A 386 -10.34 13.22 -9.87
C ASP A 386 -10.55 12.02 -10.79
N SER A 387 -9.77 10.94 -10.60
CA SER A 387 -9.81 9.76 -11.49
C SER A 387 -10.03 8.42 -10.78
N LEU A 388 -9.90 8.33 -9.46
CA LEU A 388 -10.00 7.09 -8.67
C LEU A 388 -10.76 7.31 -7.36
N GLY A 389 -11.04 6.21 -6.66
CA GLY A 389 -11.54 6.20 -5.28
C GLY A 389 -13.04 6.39 -5.12
N SER A 390 -13.77 6.68 -6.20
CA SER A 390 -15.24 6.70 -6.22
C SER A 390 -15.78 6.24 -7.57
N LEU A 391 -17.04 5.80 -7.60
CA LEU A 391 -17.74 5.36 -8.80
C LEU A 391 -18.58 6.53 -9.33
N GLU A 392 -18.01 7.30 -10.24
CA GLU A 392 -18.60 8.49 -10.83
C GLU A 392 -18.25 8.55 -12.33
N ALA A 393 -19.17 9.11 -13.12
CA ALA A 393 -18.92 9.29 -14.56
C ALA A 393 -17.69 10.17 -14.81
N GLY A 394 -16.81 9.74 -15.72
CA GLY A 394 -15.53 10.38 -16.05
C GLY A 394 -14.34 9.91 -15.21
N LYS A 395 -14.54 9.01 -14.25
CA LYS A 395 -13.45 8.36 -13.51
C LYS A 395 -13.08 7.01 -14.14
N LEU A 396 -11.88 6.55 -13.82
CA LEU A 396 -11.38 5.24 -14.27
C LEU A 396 -12.22 4.11 -13.66
N ALA A 397 -12.43 3.07 -14.45
CA ALA A 397 -13.23 1.92 -14.07
C ALA A 397 -12.38 0.90 -13.29
N ASP A 398 -11.95 1.30 -12.09
CA ASP A 398 -11.36 0.42 -11.06
C ASP A 398 -12.51 0.04 -10.11
N ILE A 399 -13.04 -1.18 -10.25
CA ILE A 399 -14.32 -1.62 -9.65
C ILE A 399 -14.14 -2.99 -8.97
N VAL A 400 -14.75 -3.16 -7.80
CA VAL A 400 -14.75 -4.43 -7.04
C VAL A 400 -16.17 -4.88 -6.78
N LEU A 401 -16.47 -6.14 -7.11
CA LEU A 401 -17.71 -6.82 -6.79
C LEU A 401 -17.49 -7.73 -5.59
N VAL A 402 -18.27 -7.52 -4.52
CA VAL A 402 -18.22 -8.29 -3.28
C VAL A 402 -19.51 -9.06 -3.13
N ASP A 403 -19.43 -10.40 -3.15
CA ASP A 403 -20.57 -11.30 -2.97
C ASP A 403 -21.15 -11.15 -1.56
N LEU A 404 -22.40 -10.76 -1.47
CA LEU A 404 -23.13 -10.53 -0.24
C LEU A 404 -24.00 -11.73 0.18
N ASP A 405 -24.14 -12.75 -0.68
CA ASP A 405 -24.88 -14.00 -0.34
C ASP A 405 -24.01 -14.97 0.47
N ARG A 406 -23.59 -14.49 1.64
CA ARG A 406 -22.75 -15.23 2.59
C ARG A 406 -23.41 -15.32 3.96
N ILE A 407 -23.25 -16.47 4.62
CA ILE A 407 -23.75 -16.65 5.99
C ILE A 407 -23.17 -15.62 6.96
N SER A 408 -21.88 -15.28 6.81
CA SER A 408 -21.18 -14.27 7.62
C SER A 408 -21.78 -12.86 7.48
N LEU A 409 -22.41 -12.56 6.35
CA LEU A 409 -23.04 -11.26 6.04
C LEU A 409 -24.55 -11.24 6.29
N THR A 410 -25.11 -12.28 6.95
CA THR A 410 -26.56 -12.41 7.19
C THR A 410 -26.87 -12.42 8.69
N PRO A 411 -27.74 -11.51 9.23
CA PRO A 411 -28.46 -10.46 8.52
C PRO A 411 -27.56 -9.23 8.27
N ARG A 412 -27.75 -8.58 7.12
CA ARG A 412 -27.06 -7.37 6.72
C ARG A 412 -27.99 -6.16 6.93
N THR A 413 -27.83 -5.46 8.06
CA THR A 413 -28.70 -4.33 8.42
C THR A 413 -28.14 -2.98 8.01
N TYR A 414 -26.81 -2.88 7.83
CA TYR A 414 -26.14 -1.65 7.42
C TYR A 414 -24.87 -2.02 6.62
N LEU A 415 -24.89 -1.74 5.33
CA LEU A 415 -23.87 -2.22 4.39
C LEU A 415 -22.45 -1.72 4.69
N PRO A 416 -22.17 -0.41 4.94
CA PRO A 416 -20.81 0.04 5.22
C PRO A 416 -20.19 -0.68 6.43
N ALA A 417 -20.94 -0.90 7.49
CA ALA A 417 -20.44 -1.65 8.65
C ALA A 417 -20.24 -3.14 8.34
N ALA A 418 -21.09 -3.75 7.51
CA ALA A 418 -20.90 -5.12 7.10
C ALA A 418 -19.62 -5.30 6.27
N LEU A 419 -19.34 -4.39 5.33
CA LEU A 419 -18.12 -4.38 4.53
C LEU A 419 -16.86 -4.26 5.37
N VAL A 420 -16.87 -3.50 6.46
CA VAL A 420 -15.68 -3.31 7.31
C VAL A 420 -15.53 -4.40 8.37
N TYR A 421 -16.64 -4.88 8.98
CA TYR A 421 -16.57 -5.76 10.15
C TYR A 421 -16.90 -7.23 9.87
N GLN A 422 -17.49 -7.54 8.75
CA GLN A 422 -18.01 -8.89 8.47
C GLN A 422 -17.38 -9.51 7.22
N THR A 423 -16.81 -8.68 6.32
CA THR A 423 -16.15 -9.13 5.10
C THR A 423 -14.70 -9.50 5.41
N THR A 424 -14.22 -10.60 4.84
CA THR A 424 -12.88 -11.13 5.08
C THR A 424 -11.94 -11.00 3.89
N GLY A 425 -12.48 -10.56 2.73
CA GLY A 425 -11.81 -10.51 1.43
C GLY A 425 -12.08 -11.73 0.56
N CYS A 426 -12.46 -12.87 1.15
CA CYS A 426 -12.84 -14.06 0.38
C CYS A 426 -14.17 -13.90 -0.37
N GLU A 427 -14.88 -12.83 -0.13
CA GLU A 427 -16.15 -12.47 -0.75
C GLU A 427 -15.96 -11.66 -2.05
N VAL A 428 -14.72 -11.25 -2.35
CA VAL A 428 -14.41 -10.60 -3.65
C VAL A 428 -14.57 -11.63 -4.75
N ASP A 429 -15.45 -11.32 -5.70
CA ASP A 429 -15.83 -12.19 -6.81
C ASP A 429 -15.18 -11.76 -8.12
N THR A 430 -15.34 -10.49 -8.47
CA THR A 430 -14.82 -9.91 -9.72
C THR A 430 -14.17 -8.57 -9.45
N VAL A 431 -13.03 -8.30 -10.09
CA VAL A 431 -12.33 -7.02 -10.03
C VAL A 431 -12.04 -6.52 -11.44
N LEU A 432 -12.40 -5.26 -11.69
CA LEU A 432 -11.99 -4.54 -12.88
C LEU A 432 -10.92 -3.50 -12.50
N CYS A 433 -9.93 -3.33 -13.34
CA CYS A 433 -8.95 -2.25 -13.30
C CYS A 433 -8.82 -1.66 -14.69
N ASN A 434 -8.93 -0.34 -14.78
CA ASN A 434 -8.91 0.35 -16.09
C ASN A 434 -9.95 -0.20 -17.08
N GLY A 435 -11.13 -0.63 -16.58
CA GLY A 435 -12.22 -1.16 -17.36
C GLY A 435 -12.11 -2.63 -17.77
N GLU A 436 -10.96 -3.27 -17.54
CA GLU A 436 -10.75 -4.68 -17.87
C GLU A 436 -10.92 -5.57 -16.65
N ILE A 437 -11.51 -6.77 -16.83
CA ILE A 437 -11.60 -7.79 -15.77
C ILE A 437 -10.20 -8.35 -15.50
N VAL A 438 -9.65 -8.05 -14.32
CA VAL A 438 -8.32 -8.47 -13.89
C VAL A 438 -8.34 -9.61 -12.87
N TYR A 439 -9.49 -9.86 -12.24
CA TYR A 439 -9.71 -10.99 -11.34
C TYR A 439 -11.14 -11.49 -11.47
N GLU A 440 -11.29 -12.79 -11.70
CA GLU A 440 -12.57 -13.48 -11.80
C GLU A 440 -12.36 -14.99 -11.55
N ASP A 441 -13.35 -15.68 -10.98
CA ASP A 441 -13.31 -17.11 -10.70
C ASP A 441 -12.07 -17.57 -9.91
N GLY A 442 -11.55 -16.73 -9.00
CA GLY A 442 -10.38 -17.02 -8.19
C GLY A 442 -9.05 -16.95 -8.95
N ARG A 443 -8.99 -16.29 -10.09
CA ARG A 443 -7.81 -16.19 -10.98
C ARG A 443 -7.52 -14.77 -11.40
N VAL A 444 -6.25 -14.55 -11.74
CA VAL A 444 -5.77 -13.36 -12.44
C VAL A 444 -5.40 -13.77 -13.88
N PRO A 445 -6.27 -13.55 -14.86
CA PRO A 445 -6.08 -14.10 -16.22
C PRO A 445 -4.75 -13.71 -16.86
N GLY A 446 -4.27 -12.49 -16.60
CA GLY A 446 -3.00 -12.00 -17.14
C GLY A 446 -1.75 -12.72 -16.60
N LEU A 447 -1.85 -13.41 -15.45
CA LEU A 447 -0.76 -14.21 -14.88
C LEU A 447 -0.79 -15.68 -15.32
N ASP A 448 -1.93 -16.20 -15.79
CA ASP A 448 -2.08 -17.61 -16.20
C ASP A 448 -1.13 -18.02 -17.36
N GLY A 449 -0.70 -17.05 -18.17
CA GLY A 449 0.26 -17.27 -19.27
C GLY A 449 1.74 -17.16 -18.86
N LEU A 450 2.02 -16.59 -17.68
CA LEU A 450 3.38 -16.39 -17.17
C LEU A 450 3.81 -17.49 -16.22
N TYR A 451 2.89 -18.06 -15.44
CA TYR A 451 3.17 -19.07 -14.43
C TYR A 451 2.17 -20.22 -14.53
N ASP A 452 2.66 -21.45 -14.76
CA ASP A 452 1.81 -22.67 -14.78
C ASP A 452 1.18 -22.94 -13.40
N ASP A 453 1.91 -22.65 -12.32
CA ASP A 453 1.47 -22.74 -10.92
C ASP A 453 2.22 -21.68 -10.08
N LEU A 454 1.64 -20.48 -9.97
CA LEU A 454 2.23 -19.37 -9.26
C LEU A 454 2.50 -19.68 -7.78
N GLN A 455 1.61 -20.43 -7.11
CA GLN A 455 1.79 -20.77 -5.70
C GLN A 455 3.00 -21.67 -5.49
N SER A 456 3.17 -22.68 -6.33
CA SER A 456 4.33 -23.59 -6.29
C SER A 456 5.62 -22.84 -6.61
N THR A 457 5.61 -22.01 -7.66
CA THR A 457 6.74 -21.19 -8.09
C THR A 457 7.18 -20.24 -6.98
N ALA A 458 6.25 -19.53 -6.36
CA ALA A 458 6.53 -18.59 -5.28
C ALA A 458 7.04 -19.29 -4.01
N ALA A 459 6.51 -20.48 -3.68
CA ALA A 459 6.99 -21.28 -2.55
C ALA A 459 8.45 -21.75 -2.77
N GLU A 460 8.81 -22.15 -3.99
CA GLU A 460 10.17 -22.52 -4.34
C GLU A 460 11.12 -21.31 -4.32
N ALA A 461 10.71 -20.17 -4.89
CA ALA A 461 11.47 -18.92 -4.85
C ALA A 461 11.72 -18.48 -3.40
N SER A 462 10.70 -18.49 -2.55
CA SER A 462 10.82 -18.18 -1.12
C SER A 462 11.85 -19.09 -0.43
N ALA A 463 11.79 -20.41 -0.65
CA ALA A 463 12.74 -21.34 -0.05
C ALA A 463 14.18 -21.05 -0.51
N ASN A 464 14.37 -20.78 -1.81
CA ASN A 464 15.67 -20.47 -2.40
C ASN A 464 16.24 -19.14 -1.86
N VAL A 465 15.40 -18.10 -1.74
CA VAL A 465 15.80 -16.81 -1.14
C VAL A 465 16.22 -17.00 0.32
N ILE A 466 15.42 -17.71 1.13
CA ILE A 466 15.71 -18.00 2.53
C ILE A 466 17.06 -18.73 2.67
N ASP A 467 17.33 -19.70 1.82
CA ASP A 467 18.58 -20.47 1.86
C ASP A 467 19.79 -19.63 1.40
N ARG A 468 19.66 -18.83 0.31
CA ARG A 468 20.70 -17.87 -0.14
C ARG A 468 21.00 -16.79 0.90
N ALA A 469 19.98 -16.31 1.60
CA ALA A 469 20.10 -15.31 2.64
C ALA A 469 20.63 -15.85 3.97
N GLY A 470 20.77 -17.16 4.14
CA GLY A 470 21.17 -17.79 5.41
C GLY A 470 20.10 -17.72 6.50
N LEU A 471 18.82 -17.56 6.13
CA LEU A 471 17.69 -17.38 7.04
C LEU A 471 17.02 -18.71 7.46
N GLY A 472 17.62 -19.86 7.16
CA GLY A 472 17.04 -21.18 7.44
C GLY A 472 16.63 -21.37 8.91
N SER A 473 17.45 -20.91 9.87
CA SER A 473 17.13 -20.98 11.29
C SER A 473 15.91 -20.16 11.69
N GLN A 474 15.54 -19.15 10.91
CA GLN A 474 14.35 -18.33 11.13
C GLN A 474 13.07 -19.03 10.65
N ARG A 475 13.18 -19.89 9.60
CA ARG A 475 12.12 -20.74 9.09
C ARG A 475 11.85 -21.92 10.05
N ASP A 476 12.90 -22.55 10.54
CA ASP A 476 12.83 -23.81 11.27
C ASP A 476 12.60 -23.60 12.78
N ARG A 477 11.68 -22.70 13.13
CA ARG A 477 11.34 -22.39 14.52
C ARG A 477 10.62 -23.54 15.20
N THR A 478 10.99 -23.83 16.44
CA THR A 478 10.21 -24.72 17.31
C THR A 478 9.03 -23.97 17.93
N TRP A 479 7.97 -24.67 18.23
CA TRP A 479 6.84 -24.10 18.97
C TRP A 479 7.32 -23.61 20.32
N THR A 480 7.16 -22.31 20.60
CA THR A 480 7.46 -21.69 21.88
C THR A 480 6.25 -20.98 22.43
N SER A 481 6.06 -21.05 23.76
CA SER A 481 5.06 -20.25 24.45
C SER A 481 5.68 -18.92 24.89
N ILE A 482 4.86 -17.85 24.98
CA ILE A 482 5.29 -16.45 25.20
C ILE A 482 6.12 -16.25 26.48
N ASN A 483 6.14 -17.20 27.39
CA ASN A 483 6.73 -17.07 28.74
C ASN A 483 8.01 -17.88 28.94
N GLU A 484 8.76 -18.21 27.91
CA GLU A 484 10.09 -18.83 28.02
C GLU A 484 11.21 -17.84 27.83
#